data_f897c7659db64fa383e49574b4d43159
#
_entry.id   f897c7659db64fa383e49574b4d43159
#
_cell.length_a   1.000
_cell.length_b   1.000
_cell.length_c   1.000
_cell.angle_alpha   90.00
_cell.angle_beta   90.00
_cell.angle_gamma   90.00
#
_symmetry.space_group_name_H-M   'P 1'
#
loop_
_entity.id
_entity.type
_entity.pdbx_description
1 polymer ?
#
loop_
_entity_poly.entity_id
_entity_poly.type
_entity_poly.pdbx_seq_one_letter_code
_entity_poly.pdbx_strand_id
1 'polypeptide(L)'
;MPFHTEHDGWRQTHLGHLMHLALQRFDARVLALMAADDTVPLALSNLAARGRLSASHVHITRHLALEGSRLTELATRAGMTKQAMGKLVDQCEAWALVTREPDLRDARASRVQFTTIGLAWLAAFRRAVAQAEAELRAAVGTEVATV
;
A
#
# COMPACT_ATOMS: atom_id res chain seq x y z
N MET A 1 -31.86 17.05 -27.50
CA MET A 1 -31.90 17.39 -26.07
C MET A 1 -30.48 17.55 -25.59
N PRO A 2 -30.03 18.75 -25.26
CA PRO A 2 -28.75 18.88 -24.59
C PRO A 2 -28.91 18.34 -23.17
N PHE A 3 -28.30 17.21 -22.87
CA PHE A 3 -28.21 16.71 -21.52
C PHE A 3 -27.44 17.74 -20.70
N HIS A 4 -28.04 18.20 -19.62
CA HIS A 4 -27.54 19.20 -18.70
C HIS A 4 -26.19 18.79 -18.11
N THR A 5 -25.12 19.21 -18.74
CA THR A 5 -23.74 19.01 -18.28
C THR A 5 -23.40 19.83 -17.02
N GLU A 6 -24.22 20.81 -16.66
CA GLU A 6 -24.00 21.66 -15.48
C GLU A 6 -24.41 21.01 -14.13
N HIS A 7 -25.28 19.98 -14.16
CA HIS A 7 -25.78 19.37 -12.91
C HIS A 7 -24.94 18.18 -12.41
N ASP A 8 -23.99 17.70 -13.18
CA ASP A 8 -23.25 16.47 -12.88
C ASP A 8 -21.84 16.71 -12.31
N GLY A 9 -21.36 17.94 -12.31
CA GLY A 9 -20.02 18.30 -11.85
C GLY A 9 -19.73 18.00 -10.37
N TRP A 10 -20.78 17.94 -9.52
CA TRP A 10 -20.65 17.61 -8.11
C TRP A 10 -20.05 16.22 -7.87
N ARG A 11 -20.21 15.31 -8.83
CA ARG A 11 -19.68 13.94 -8.74
C ARG A 11 -18.16 13.90 -8.68
N GLN A 12 -17.47 14.90 -9.24
CA GLN A 12 -16.02 15.01 -9.28
C GLN A 12 -15.47 16.12 -8.38
N THR A 13 -16.35 16.94 -7.77
CA THR A 13 -15.94 18.08 -6.94
C THR A 13 -16.27 17.92 -5.47
N HIS A 14 -17.02 16.88 -5.09
CA HIS A 14 -17.32 16.67 -3.68
C HIS A 14 -16.07 16.16 -2.91
N LEU A 15 -16.03 16.49 -1.62
CA LEU A 15 -14.87 16.23 -0.76
C LEU A 15 -14.39 14.77 -0.81
N GLY A 16 -15.32 13.81 -0.78
CA GLY A 16 -14.96 12.39 -0.82
C GLY A 16 -14.21 11.99 -2.08
N HIS A 17 -14.60 12.53 -3.24
CA HIS A 17 -13.89 12.28 -4.50
C HIS A 17 -12.49 12.94 -4.48
N LEU A 18 -12.39 14.16 -4.00
CA LEU A 18 -11.10 14.87 -3.89
C LEU A 18 -10.14 14.16 -2.93
N MET A 19 -10.66 13.66 -1.80
CA MET A 19 -9.87 12.85 -0.85
C MET A 19 -9.37 11.56 -1.50
N HIS A 20 -10.23 10.89 -2.27
CA HIS A 20 -9.85 9.68 -3.00
C HIS A 20 -8.74 9.95 -4.02
N LEU A 21 -8.87 11.01 -4.82
CA LEU A 21 -7.83 11.43 -5.76
C LEU A 21 -6.52 11.79 -5.05
N ALA A 22 -6.60 12.51 -3.94
CA ALA A 22 -5.41 12.87 -3.15
C ALA A 22 -4.69 11.62 -2.64
N LEU A 23 -5.44 10.63 -2.12
CA LEU A 23 -4.87 9.37 -1.65
C LEU A 23 -4.23 8.58 -2.81
N GLN A 24 -4.90 8.50 -3.97
CA GLN A 24 -4.32 7.83 -5.14
C GLN A 24 -3.00 8.47 -5.58
N ARG A 25 -2.93 9.80 -5.61
CA ARG A 25 -1.71 10.54 -5.96
C ARG A 25 -0.60 10.33 -4.94
N PHE A 26 -0.96 10.33 -3.65
CA PHE A 26 -0.02 10.06 -2.57
C PHE A 26 0.57 8.64 -2.70
N ASP A 27 -0.27 7.63 -2.85
CA ASP A 27 0.18 6.24 -3.00
C ASP A 27 1.02 6.04 -4.27
N ALA A 28 0.65 6.68 -5.39
CA ALA A 28 1.45 6.65 -6.62
C ALA A 28 2.83 7.31 -6.43
N ARG A 29 2.89 8.42 -5.67
CA ARG A 29 4.16 9.09 -5.35
C ARG A 29 5.05 8.23 -4.46
N VAL A 30 4.47 7.58 -3.45
CA VAL A 30 5.19 6.64 -2.58
C VAL A 30 5.80 5.51 -3.41
N LEU A 31 5.03 4.89 -4.29
CA LEU A 31 5.53 3.80 -5.15
C LEU A 31 6.64 4.28 -6.11
N ALA A 32 6.51 5.49 -6.66
CA ALA A 32 7.55 6.08 -7.51
C ALA A 32 8.86 6.32 -6.75
N LEU A 33 8.78 6.80 -5.52
CA LEU A 33 9.93 6.98 -4.65
C LEU A 33 10.59 5.66 -4.28
N MET A 34 9.80 4.63 -4.00
CA MET A 34 10.31 3.28 -3.73
C MET A 34 10.98 2.68 -4.96
N ALA A 35 10.44 2.91 -6.15
CA ALA A 35 11.04 2.44 -7.41
C ALA A 35 12.41 3.10 -7.70
N ALA A 36 12.61 4.32 -7.22
CA ALA A 36 13.87 5.07 -7.34
C ALA A 36 14.85 4.82 -6.18
N ASP A 37 14.44 4.11 -5.13
CA ASP A 37 15.29 3.81 -3.97
C ASP A 37 16.25 2.67 -4.31
N ASP A 38 17.55 2.97 -4.31
CA ASP A 38 18.62 2.03 -4.67
C ASP A 38 18.86 0.93 -3.61
N THR A 39 18.31 1.09 -2.42
CA THR A 39 18.35 0.06 -1.36
C THR A 39 17.28 -1.03 -1.56
N VAL A 40 16.29 -0.78 -2.43
CA VAL A 40 15.29 -1.79 -2.83
C VAL A 40 15.92 -2.68 -3.91
N PRO A 41 15.81 -4.01 -3.79
CA PRO A 41 16.30 -4.92 -4.83
C PRO A 41 15.74 -4.54 -6.21
N LEU A 42 16.61 -4.54 -7.23
CA LEU A 42 16.28 -4.12 -8.59
C LEU A 42 15.04 -4.83 -9.16
N ALA A 43 14.87 -6.11 -8.80
CA ALA A 43 13.71 -6.89 -9.22
C ALA A 43 12.39 -6.27 -8.73
N LEU A 44 12.36 -5.76 -7.49
CA LEU A 44 11.18 -5.11 -6.91
C LEU A 44 10.96 -3.71 -7.50
N SER A 45 12.02 -2.94 -7.71
CA SER A 45 11.95 -1.65 -8.39
C SER A 45 11.40 -1.78 -9.81
N ASN A 46 11.80 -2.83 -10.53
CA ASN A 46 11.26 -3.13 -11.86
C ASN A 46 9.78 -3.52 -11.82
N LEU A 47 9.34 -4.24 -10.79
CA LEU A 47 7.91 -4.57 -10.62
C LEU A 47 7.07 -3.31 -10.37
N ALA A 48 7.56 -2.38 -9.56
CA ALA A 48 6.94 -1.11 -9.30
C ALA A 48 6.86 -0.26 -10.57
N ALA A 49 7.96 -0.14 -11.31
CA ALA A 49 8.04 0.61 -12.56
C ALA A 49 7.10 0.05 -13.65
N ARG A 50 6.86 -1.25 -13.67
CA ARG A 50 5.94 -1.91 -14.60
C ARG A 50 4.49 -1.94 -14.13
N GLY A 51 4.17 -1.28 -13.02
CA GLY A 51 2.82 -1.25 -12.46
C GLY A 51 2.33 -2.57 -11.86
N ARG A 52 3.20 -3.55 -11.68
CA ARG A 52 2.85 -4.83 -11.06
C ARG A 52 2.74 -4.70 -9.55
N LEU A 53 3.63 -3.94 -8.93
CA LEU A 53 3.51 -3.53 -7.54
C LEU A 53 2.56 -2.33 -7.51
N SER A 54 1.41 -2.48 -6.93
CA SER A 54 0.33 -1.48 -6.90
C SER A 54 0.04 -1.00 -5.48
N ALA A 55 -0.81 0.02 -5.37
CA ALA A 55 -1.32 0.51 -4.09
C ALA A 55 -1.97 -0.61 -3.25
N SER A 56 -2.54 -1.64 -3.88
CA SER A 56 -3.11 -2.78 -3.16
C SER A 56 -2.07 -3.56 -2.35
N HIS A 57 -0.83 -3.67 -2.83
CA HIS A 57 0.26 -4.33 -2.11
C HIS A 57 0.75 -3.51 -0.92
N VAL A 58 0.51 -2.20 -0.91
CA VAL A 58 0.79 -1.30 0.21
C VAL A 58 -0.02 -1.68 1.46
N HIS A 59 -1.18 -2.32 1.30
CA HIS A 59 -1.95 -2.84 2.44
C HIS A 59 -1.14 -3.82 3.30
N ILE A 60 -0.27 -4.61 2.69
CA ILE A 60 0.59 -5.53 3.44
C ILE A 60 1.60 -4.77 4.28
N THR A 61 2.22 -3.71 3.73
CA THR A 61 3.15 -2.88 4.50
C THR A 61 2.49 -2.14 5.65
N ARG A 62 1.23 -1.73 5.48
CA ARG A 62 0.50 -0.99 6.51
C ARG A 62 -0.02 -1.87 7.64
N HIS A 63 -0.38 -3.11 7.35
CA HIS A 63 -1.20 -3.91 8.25
C HIS A 63 -0.53 -5.18 8.77
N LEU A 64 0.50 -5.67 8.09
CA LEU A 64 1.25 -6.84 8.56
C LEU A 64 2.10 -6.46 9.77
N ALA A 65 1.85 -7.12 10.90
CA ALA A 65 2.66 -6.93 12.11
C ALA A 65 4.10 -7.42 11.90
N LEU A 66 5.06 -6.77 12.55
CA LEU A 66 6.49 -7.14 12.43
C LEU A 66 6.75 -8.56 12.94
N GLU A 67 6.02 -8.98 13.97
CA GLU A 67 6.05 -10.34 14.51
C GLU A 67 5.26 -11.34 13.66
N GLY A 68 4.65 -10.90 12.58
CA GLY A 68 3.77 -11.68 11.73
C GLY A 68 2.30 -11.58 12.12
N SER A 69 1.43 -11.96 11.23
CA SER A 69 -0.03 -11.96 11.44
C SER A 69 -0.65 -13.20 10.80
N ARG A 70 -1.75 -13.68 11.37
CA ARG A 70 -2.59 -14.63 10.66
C ARG A 70 -3.21 -13.97 9.43
N LEU A 71 -3.42 -14.74 8.36
CA LEU A 71 -4.03 -14.23 7.13
C LEU A 71 -5.39 -13.57 7.38
N THR A 72 -6.21 -14.17 8.26
CA THR A 72 -7.53 -13.63 8.63
C THR A 72 -7.44 -12.29 9.36
N GLU A 73 -6.48 -12.14 10.27
CA GLU A 73 -6.23 -10.88 10.99
C GLU A 73 -5.76 -9.78 10.03
N LEU A 74 -4.84 -10.13 9.13
CA LEU A 74 -4.33 -9.20 8.12
C LEU A 74 -5.44 -8.69 7.20
N ALA A 75 -6.30 -9.60 6.73
CA ALA A 75 -7.46 -9.25 5.92
C ALA A 75 -8.44 -8.31 6.66
N THR A 76 -8.73 -8.60 7.91
CA THR A 76 -9.62 -7.77 8.74
C THR A 76 -9.05 -6.37 8.94
N ARG A 77 -7.76 -6.25 9.28
CA ARG A 77 -7.10 -4.95 9.47
C ARG A 77 -7.08 -4.11 8.19
N ALA A 78 -6.92 -4.76 7.04
CA ALA A 78 -6.92 -4.10 5.74
C ALA A 78 -8.33 -3.80 5.20
N GLY A 79 -9.38 -4.24 5.87
CA GLY A 79 -10.76 -4.12 5.38
C GLY A 79 -11.02 -4.94 4.11
N MET A 80 -10.33 -6.07 3.97
CA MET A 80 -10.39 -6.92 2.79
C MET A 80 -10.97 -8.30 3.13
N THR A 81 -11.49 -9.00 2.12
CA THR A 81 -11.86 -10.41 2.28
C THR A 81 -10.60 -11.26 2.43
N LYS A 82 -10.73 -12.40 3.13
CA LYS A 82 -9.65 -13.38 3.25
C LYS A 82 -9.13 -13.82 1.88
N GLN A 83 -10.03 -14.04 0.92
CA GLN A 83 -9.67 -14.46 -0.43
C GLN A 83 -8.86 -13.39 -1.18
N ALA A 84 -9.28 -12.13 -1.13
CA ALA A 84 -8.56 -11.03 -1.76
C ALA A 84 -7.17 -10.82 -1.12
N MET A 85 -7.09 -10.84 0.20
CA MET A 85 -5.81 -10.76 0.92
C MET A 85 -4.92 -11.95 0.59
N GLY A 86 -5.49 -13.15 0.49
CA GLY A 86 -4.75 -14.36 0.10
C GLY A 86 -4.04 -14.20 -1.25
N LYS A 87 -4.70 -13.63 -2.24
CA LYS A 87 -4.09 -13.35 -3.56
C LYS A 87 -2.95 -12.35 -3.49
N LEU A 88 -3.09 -11.28 -2.70
CA LEU A 88 -2.01 -10.31 -2.49
C LEU A 88 -0.81 -10.96 -1.79
N VAL A 89 -1.06 -11.78 -0.78
CA VAL A 89 0.00 -12.51 -0.07
C VAL A 89 0.69 -13.49 -1.00
N ASP A 90 -0.03 -14.22 -1.86
CA ASP A 90 0.55 -15.10 -2.88
C ASP A 90 1.54 -14.35 -3.79
N GLN A 91 1.17 -13.17 -4.24
CA GLN A 91 2.03 -12.32 -5.06
C GLN A 91 3.27 -11.84 -4.29
N CYS A 92 3.08 -11.37 -3.05
CA CYS A 92 4.19 -10.91 -2.21
C CYS A 92 5.14 -12.05 -1.82
N GLU A 93 4.62 -13.27 -1.65
CA GLU A 93 5.42 -14.46 -1.42
C GLU A 93 6.24 -14.82 -2.67
N ALA A 94 5.64 -14.74 -3.86
CA ALA A 94 6.34 -14.96 -5.13
C ALA A 94 7.48 -13.93 -5.35
N TRP A 95 7.37 -12.74 -4.80
CA TRP A 95 8.40 -11.71 -4.82
C TRP A 95 9.37 -11.78 -3.62
N ALA A 96 9.25 -12.80 -2.80
CA ALA A 96 10.04 -13.02 -1.60
C ALA A 96 9.94 -11.89 -0.54
N LEU A 97 8.87 -11.12 -0.55
CA LEU A 97 8.61 -10.07 0.46
C LEU A 97 8.09 -10.65 1.77
N VAL A 98 7.33 -11.72 1.69
CA VAL A 98 6.74 -12.42 2.83
C VAL A 98 6.90 -13.92 2.67
N THR A 99 6.78 -14.63 3.79
CA THR A 99 6.64 -16.09 3.83
C THR A 99 5.34 -16.45 4.53
N ARG A 100 4.81 -17.63 4.19
CA ARG A 100 3.74 -18.28 4.96
C ARG A 100 4.33 -19.43 5.74
N GLU A 101 4.00 -19.46 7.00
CA GLU A 101 4.37 -20.53 7.90
C GLU A 101 3.13 -21.05 8.64
N PRO A 102 3.10 -22.33 9.06
CA PRO A 102 2.06 -22.80 9.97
C PRO A 102 2.09 -21.99 11.25
N ASP A 103 0.90 -21.64 11.77
CA ASP A 103 0.81 -21.00 13.08
C ASP A 103 1.26 -22.00 14.17
N LEU A 104 2.10 -21.55 15.09
CA LEU A 104 2.62 -22.39 16.19
C LEU A 104 1.52 -22.88 17.15
N ARG A 105 0.40 -22.17 17.21
CA ARG A 105 -0.74 -22.49 18.08
C ARG A 105 -1.82 -23.31 17.39
N ASP A 106 -1.93 -23.17 16.06
CA ASP A 106 -2.93 -23.85 15.25
C ASP A 106 -2.34 -24.18 13.86
N ALA A 107 -1.96 -25.42 13.66
CA ALA A 107 -1.38 -25.90 12.40
C ALA A 107 -2.30 -25.75 11.19
N ARG A 108 -3.61 -25.50 11.38
CA ARG A 108 -4.58 -25.23 10.31
C ARG A 108 -4.53 -23.78 9.82
N ALA A 109 -3.97 -22.87 10.62
CA ALA A 109 -3.85 -21.45 10.28
C ALA A 109 -2.50 -21.15 9.64
N SER A 110 -2.49 -20.26 8.64
CA SER A 110 -1.29 -19.70 8.06
C SER A 110 -0.90 -18.42 8.78
N ARG A 111 0.38 -18.29 9.08
CA ARG A 111 1.00 -17.06 9.58
C ARG A 111 1.85 -16.44 8.50
N VAL A 112 1.60 -15.16 8.21
CA VAL A 112 2.36 -14.37 7.23
C VAL A 112 3.40 -13.56 7.98
N GLN A 113 4.64 -13.58 7.48
CA GLN A 113 5.76 -12.83 8.06
C GLN A 113 6.58 -12.14 6.98
N PHE A 114 7.18 -10.99 7.31
CA PHE A 114 8.17 -10.37 6.43
C PHE A 114 9.43 -11.23 6.34
N THR A 115 9.99 -11.32 5.16
CA THR A 115 11.36 -11.80 4.93
C THR A 115 12.36 -10.67 5.20
N THR A 116 13.66 -10.97 5.16
CA THR A 116 14.71 -9.93 5.19
C THR A 116 14.53 -8.93 4.04
N ILE A 117 14.18 -9.41 2.85
CA ILE A 117 13.87 -8.54 1.69
C ILE A 117 12.62 -7.72 1.96
N GLY A 118 11.59 -8.31 2.55
CA GLY A 118 10.36 -7.62 2.93
C GLY A 118 10.59 -6.53 3.97
N LEU A 119 11.47 -6.74 4.95
CA LEU A 119 11.84 -5.72 5.93
C LEU A 119 12.62 -4.56 5.29
N ALA A 120 13.51 -4.84 4.33
CA ALA A 120 14.19 -3.80 3.55
C ALA A 120 13.18 -2.99 2.72
N TRP A 121 12.21 -3.65 2.13
CA TRP A 121 11.11 -3.01 1.40
C TRP A 121 10.25 -2.15 2.33
N LEU A 122 9.91 -2.63 3.52
CA LEU A 122 9.19 -1.86 4.53
C LEU A 122 9.97 -0.60 4.96
N ALA A 123 11.28 -0.69 5.12
CA ALA A 123 12.13 0.46 5.42
C ALA A 123 12.14 1.49 4.27
N ALA A 124 12.19 1.04 3.02
CA ALA A 124 12.07 1.90 1.85
C ALA A 124 10.67 2.55 1.78
N PHE A 125 9.63 1.82 2.09
CA PHE A 125 8.27 2.36 2.20
C PHE A 125 8.18 3.48 3.23
N ARG A 126 8.78 3.29 4.41
CA ARG A 126 8.82 4.32 5.45
C ARG A 126 9.51 5.60 4.96
N ARG A 127 10.66 5.48 4.29
CA ARG A 127 11.36 6.64 3.71
C ARG A 127 10.52 7.34 2.65
N ALA A 128 9.90 6.57 1.76
CA ALA A 128 9.05 7.08 0.69
C ALA A 128 7.83 7.83 1.23
N VAL A 129 7.17 7.29 2.25
CA VAL A 129 6.04 7.95 2.94
C VAL A 129 6.49 9.27 3.56
N ALA A 130 7.62 9.28 4.28
CA ALA A 130 8.14 10.50 4.91
C ALA A 130 8.45 11.59 3.86
N GLN A 131 9.02 11.22 2.73
CA GLN A 131 9.30 12.16 1.62
C GLN A 131 8.02 12.66 0.97
N ALA A 132 7.08 11.77 0.63
CA ALA A 132 5.79 12.14 0.03
C ALA A 132 4.98 13.04 0.98
N GLU A 133 5.00 12.76 2.27
CA GLU A 133 4.36 13.59 3.29
C GLU A 133 4.99 14.98 3.37
N ALA A 134 6.32 15.08 3.34
CA ALA A 134 7.03 16.36 3.33
C ALA A 134 6.67 17.20 2.09
N GLU A 135 6.60 16.57 0.92
CA GLU A 135 6.18 17.22 -0.33
C GLU A 135 4.72 17.72 -0.24
N LEU A 136 3.83 16.91 0.32
CA LEU A 136 2.43 17.28 0.51
C LEU A 136 2.27 18.46 1.48
N ARG A 137 2.98 18.41 2.62
CA ARG A 137 2.99 19.50 3.61
C ARG A 137 3.50 20.81 3.01
N ALA A 138 4.54 20.75 2.19
CA ALA A 138 5.06 21.92 1.48
C ALA A 138 4.05 22.51 0.49
N ALA A 139 3.25 21.66 -0.16
CA ALA A 139 2.25 22.09 -1.14
C ALA A 139 1.00 22.70 -0.51
N VAL A 140 0.53 22.15 0.63
CA VAL A 140 -0.74 22.57 1.28
C VAL A 140 -0.56 23.47 2.50
N GLY A 141 0.67 23.60 2.99
CA GLY A 141 0.98 24.30 4.23
C GLY A 141 0.88 23.39 5.47
N THR A 142 1.73 23.67 6.47
CA THR A 142 1.88 22.83 7.66
C THR A 142 0.60 22.79 8.51
N GLU A 143 -0.13 23.90 8.62
CA GLU A 143 -1.34 24.00 9.41
C GLU A 143 -2.46 23.09 8.87
N VAL A 144 -2.64 23.08 7.54
CA VAL A 144 -3.64 22.24 6.87
C VAL A 144 -3.29 20.76 6.97
N ALA A 145 -2.02 20.42 6.91
CA ALA A 145 -1.56 19.03 6.97
C ALA A 145 -1.60 18.43 8.39
N THR A 146 -1.76 19.24 9.43
CA THR A 146 -1.80 18.81 10.83
C THR A 146 -3.20 18.42 11.29
N VAL A 147 -4.23 18.79 10.55
CA VAL A 147 -5.61 18.38 10.78
C VAL A 147 -5.81 16.94 10.37
#